data_b8cb873d6f50bc7eb2a403bceaf3edc3
#
_entry.id   b8cb873d6f50bc7eb2a403bceaf3edc3
#
_cell.length_a   1.000
_cell.length_b   1.000
_cell.length_c   1.000
_cell.angle_alpha   90.00
_cell.angle_beta   90.00
_cell.angle_gamma   90.00
#
_symmetry.space_group_name_H-M   'P 1'
#
loop_
_entity.id
_entity.type
_entity.pdbx_description
1 polymer ?
#
loop_
_entity_poly.entity_id
_entity_poly.type
_entity_poly.pdbx_seq_one_letter_code
_entity_poly.pdbx_strand_id
1 'polypeptide(L)'
;MDGVLVDSEKFICEAAIQMFAEQCIYVEPEDFLPFVGTGESRYLGGVAEKYGYAMDLERDKTRTYEIYGEIVRGKLKPLDGVLDFISFCRKRGLKLAVATSADKVKMEINLREIGIPASTFDATINGLEVVNKKPDPEIFLKAASKLGLKPEACLVVEDAVNGIRAGKAAGCKCLGLTTSFSAALLKEADWITEDLSQVPEELIQILESLN
;
A
#
# COMPACT_ATOMS: atom_id res chain seq x y z
N MET A 1 -0.99 1.53 -1.49
CA MET A 1 -0.46 0.88 -2.72
C MET A 1 -1.06 -0.51 -2.84
N ASP A 2 -0.70 -1.42 -1.96
CA ASP A 2 -1.38 -2.71 -1.85
C ASP A 2 -2.84 -2.43 -1.48
N GLY A 3 -3.78 -3.18 -2.02
CA GLY A 3 -5.22 -2.97 -1.85
C GLY A 3 -5.82 -1.69 -2.49
N VAL A 4 -4.98 -0.81 -3.03
CA VAL A 4 -5.40 0.44 -3.69
C VAL A 4 -5.03 0.44 -5.18
N LEU A 5 -3.77 0.20 -5.50
CA LEU A 5 -3.28 0.14 -6.88
C LEU A 5 -3.20 -1.30 -7.39
N VAL A 6 -2.95 -2.26 -6.51
CA VAL A 6 -2.64 -3.64 -6.84
C VAL A 6 -3.03 -4.57 -5.69
N ASP A 7 -3.48 -5.79 -6.01
CA ASP A 7 -3.63 -6.89 -5.04
C ASP A 7 -2.37 -7.76 -5.08
N SER A 8 -1.47 -7.55 -4.11
CA SER A 8 -0.20 -8.25 -4.03
C SER A 8 -0.07 -9.19 -2.82
N GLU A 9 -1.05 -9.19 -1.91
CA GLU A 9 -0.94 -9.87 -0.61
C GLU A 9 -0.70 -11.39 -0.75
N LYS A 10 -1.46 -12.05 -1.62
CA LYS A 10 -1.29 -13.49 -1.87
C LYS A 10 0.11 -13.85 -2.39
N PHE A 11 0.70 -12.99 -3.20
CA PHE A 11 2.00 -13.24 -3.82
C PHE A 11 3.15 -13.02 -2.83
N ILE A 12 3.06 -12.01 -1.94
CA ILE A 12 4.09 -11.83 -0.91
C ILE A 12 4.00 -12.93 0.15
N CYS A 13 2.80 -13.42 0.46
CA CYS A 13 2.60 -14.57 1.31
C CYS A 13 3.24 -15.83 0.70
N GLU A 14 2.99 -16.12 -0.57
CA GLU A 14 3.60 -17.23 -1.29
C GLU A 14 5.13 -17.13 -1.30
N ALA A 15 5.68 -15.94 -1.55
CA ALA A 15 7.12 -15.71 -1.53
C ALA A 15 7.73 -15.96 -0.14
N ALA A 16 7.05 -15.49 0.91
CA ALA A 16 7.48 -15.72 2.28
C ALA A 16 7.47 -17.22 2.64
N ILE A 17 6.41 -17.95 2.28
CA ILE A 17 6.33 -19.40 2.48
C ILE A 17 7.50 -20.10 1.81
N GLN A 18 7.81 -19.75 0.55
CA GLN A 18 8.95 -20.34 -0.17
C GLN A 18 10.29 -20.01 0.52
N MET A 19 10.49 -18.78 0.97
CA MET A 19 11.70 -18.40 1.71
C MET A 19 11.86 -19.21 3.00
N PHE A 20 10.78 -19.37 3.79
CA PHE A 20 10.84 -20.22 5.00
C PHE A 20 11.11 -21.70 4.66
N ALA A 21 10.52 -22.21 3.58
CA ALA A 21 10.77 -23.58 3.12
C ALA A 21 12.24 -23.80 2.72
N GLU A 22 12.93 -22.82 2.12
CA GLU A 22 14.37 -22.88 1.87
C GLU A 22 15.21 -23.03 3.15
N GLN A 23 14.66 -22.59 4.30
CA GLN A 23 15.25 -22.79 5.63
C GLN A 23 14.74 -24.06 6.36
N CYS A 24 14.05 -24.95 5.63
CA CYS A 24 13.40 -26.16 6.18
C CYS A 24 12.33 -25.84 7.24
N ILE A 25 11.69 -24.68 7.17
CA ILE A 25 10.59 -24.27 8.05
C ILE A 25 9.32 -24.23 7.20
N TYR A 26 8.34 -25.01 7.59
CA TYR A 26 7.07 -25.12 6.86
C TYR A 26 6.01 -24.31 7.61
N VAL A 27 5.59 -23.23 6.98
CA VAL A 27 4.61 -22.25 7.51
C VAL A 27 3.38 -22.24 6.63
N GLU A 28 2.23 -21.85 7.20
CA GLU A 28 0.95 -21.78 6.51
C GLU A 28 0.54 -20.32 6.25
N PRO A 29 -0.30 -20.03 5.23
CA PRO A 29 -0.77 -18.67 4.96
C PRO A 29 -1.40 -17.98 6.18
N GLU A 30 -2.11 -18.72 7.02
CA GLU A 30 -2.79 -18.25 8.22
C GLU A 30 -1.83 -17.68 9.26
N ASP A 31 -0.56 -18.09 9.24
CA ASP A 31 0.47 -17.61 10.16
C ASP A 31 0.81 -16.12 9.93
N PHE A 32 0.60 -15.65 8.73
CA PHE A 32 0.89 -14.28 8.32
C PHE A 32 -0.26 -13.31 8.61
N LEU A 33 -1.50 -13.78 8.78
CA LEU A 33 -2.69 -12.94 8.94
C LEU A 33 -2.57 -11.89 10.08
N PRO A 34 -1.99 -12.21 11.25
CA PRO A 34 -1.83 -11.23 12.33
C PRO A 34 -0.90 -10.07 11.99
N PHE A 35 -0.10 -10.21 10.93
CA PHE A 35 0.98 -9.27 10.59
C PHE A 35 0.74 -8.51 9.28
N VAL A 36 -0.39 -8.75 8.61
CA VAL A 36 -0.78 -8.03 7.39
C VAL A 36 -0.83 -6.52 7.64
N GLY A 37 -0.18 -5.74 6.77
CA GLY A 37 -0.15 -4.28 6.87
C GLY A 37 0.80 -3.70 7.91
N THR A 38 1.55 -4.52 8.65
CA THR A 38 2.50 -4.05 9.69
C THR A 38 3.90 -3.72 9.15
N GLY A 39 4.13 -3.92 7.87
CA GLY A 39 5.43 -3.82 7.20
C GLY A 39 6.18 -5.16 7.22
N GLU A 40 7.00 -5.38 6.17
CA GLU A 40 7.59 -6.68 5.88
C GLU A 40 8.50 -7.22 7.00
N SER A 41 9.20 -6.36 7.72
CA SER A 41 10.05 -6.79 8.85
C SER A 41 9.23 -7.46 9.95
N ARG A 42 8.05 -6.92 10.26
CA ARG A 42 7.15 -7.53 11.26
C ARG A 42 6.38 -8.71 10.68
N TYR A 43 6.03 -8.64 9.40
CA TYR A 43 5.35 -9.70 8.67
C TYR A 43 6.15 -11.00 8.69
N LEU A 44 7.43 -10.94 8.34
CA LEU A 44 8.32 -12.11 8.38
C LEU A 44 8.77 -12.44 9.81
N GLY A 45 9.19 -11.44 10.58
CA GLY A 45 9.71 -11.61 11.93
C GLY A 45 8.69 -12.24 12.89
N GLY A 46 7.41 -11.85 12.79
CA GLY A 46 6.35 -12.42 13.62
C GLY A 46 6.12 -13.91 13.37
N VAL A 47 6.21 -14.35 12.11
CA VAL A 47 6.14 -15.78 11.77
C VAL A 47 7.40 -16.50 12.22
N ALA A 48 8.59 -15.92 12.02
CA ALA A 48 9.85 -16.48 12.50
C ALA A 48 9.83 -16.71 14.03
N GLU A 49 9.32 -15.74 14.80
CA GLU A 49 9.13 -15.85 16.26
C GLU A 49 8.23 -17.06 16.62
N LYS A 50 7.11 -17.23 15.91
CA LYS A 50 6.16 -18.33 16.14
C LYS A 50 6.82 -19.71 15.97
N TYR A 51 7.72 -19.83 14.99
CA TYR A 51 8.40 -21.10 14.67
C TYR A 51 9.77 -21.24 15.34
N GLY A 52 10.18 -20.30 16.21
CA GLY A 52 11.47 -20.31 16.91
C GLY A 52 12.66 -20.17 15.96
N TYR A 53 12.48 -19.56 14.81
CA TYR A 53 13.53 -19.36 13.82
C TYR A 53 14.33 -18.08 14.12
N ALA A 54 15.65 -18.27 14.31
CA ALA A 54 16.58 -17.14 14.45
C ALA A 54 16.82 -16.47 13.09
N MET A 55 15.89 -15.60 12.71
CA MET A 55 15.85 -14.96 11.40
C MET A 55 16.98 -13.93 11.24
N ASP A 56 17.74 -14.02 10.14
CA ASP A 56 18.52 -12.90 9.62
C ASP A 56 17.58 -12.02 8.77
N LEU A 57 17.06 -10.97 9.41
CA LEU A 57 15.99 -10.16 8.82
C LEU A 57 16.38 -9.56 7.46
N GLU A 58 17.62 -9.11 7.30
CA GLU A 58 18.05 -8.44 6.06
C GLU A 58 18.21 -9.45 4.92
N ARG A 59 18.88 -10.58 5.19
CA ARG A 59 19.05 -11.67 4.23
C ARG A 59 17.72 -12.27 3.82
N ASP A 60 16.90 -12.63 4.78
CA ASP A 60 15.67 -13.40 4.53
C ASP A 60 14.59 -12.52 3.87
N LYS A 61 14.53 -11.23 4.25
CA LYS A 61 13.69 -10.26 3.57
C LYS A 61 14.14 -10.01 2.13
N THR A 62 15.44 -9.87 1.89
CA THR A 62 15.98 -9.75 0.54
C THR A 62 15.61 -10.97 -0.30
N ARG A 63 15.79 -12.17 0.25
CA ARG A 63 15.42 -13.41 -0.44
C ARG A 63 13.92 -13.48 -0.74
N THR A 64 13.08 -13.07 0.21
CA THR A 64 11.62 -12.98 -0.02
C THR A 64 11.28 -12.08 -1.19
N TYR A 65 11.93 -10.91 -1.33
CA TYR A 65 11.69 -10.01 -2.46
C TYR A 65 12.20 -10.53 -3.79
N GLU A 66 13.30 -11.30 -3.82
CA GLU A 66 13.76 -11.98 -5.03
C GLU A 66 12.70 -12.98 -5.52
N ILE A 67 12.25 -13.86 -4.63
CA ILE A 67 11.19 -14.83 -4.92
C ILE A 67 9.91 -14.12 -5.35
N TYR A 68 9.52 -13.07 -4.61
CA TYR A 68 8.35 -12.26 -4.92
C TYR A 68 8.43 -11.68 -6.34
N GLY A 69 9.57 -11.09 -6.71
CA GLY A 69 9.78 -10.54 -8.04
C GLY A 69 9.68 -11.56 -9.17
N GLU A 70 10.05 -12.83 -8.90
CA GLU A 70 9.88 -13.94 -9.84
C GLU A 70 8.40 -14.37 -9.96
N ILE A 71 7.73 -14.50 -8.82
CA ILE A 71 6.33 -14.96 -8.75
C ILE A 71 5.39 -13.99 -9.46
N VAL A 72 5.56 -12.67 -9.25
CA VAL A 72 4.63 -11.64 -9.74
C VAL A 72 4.83 -11.27 -11.20
N ARG A 73 5.94 -11.68 -11.82
CA ARG A 73 6.29 -11.30 -13.19
C ARG A 73 5.16 -11.63 -14.18
N GLY A 74 4.56 -10.59 -14.76
CA GLY A 74 3.46 -10.67 -15.71
C GLY A 74 2.12 -11.14 -15.10
N LYS A 75 2.03 -11.27 -13.77
CA LYS A 75 0.81 -11.73 -13.08
C LYS A 75 0.08 -10.59 -12.36
N LEU A 76 0.82 -9.59 -11.86
CA LEU A 76 0.17 -8.43 -11.22
C LEU A 76 -0.52 -7.57 -12.27
N LYS A 77 -1.70 -7.11 -11.89
CA LYS A 77 -2.50 -6.16 -12.68
C LYS A 77 -2.95 -5.02 -11.79
N PRO A 78 -3.14 -3.81 -12.34
CA PRO A 78 -3.78 -2.75 -11.59
C PRO A 78 -5.20 -3.18 -11.20
N LEU A 79 -5.65 -2.75 -10.03
CA LEU A 79 -7.04 -2.90 -9.61
C LEU A 79 -7.96 -2.06 -10.51
N ASP A 80 -9.26 -2.38 -10.49
CA ASP A 80 -10.25 -1.72 -11.33
C ASP A 80 -10.31 -0.21 -11.07
N GLY A 81 -10.40 0.56 -12.16
CA GLY A 81 -10.43 2.03 -12.13
C GLY A 81 -9.09 2.74 -11.89
N VAL A 82 -8.02 2.04 -11.49
CA VAL A 82 -6.73 2.65 -11.13
C VAL A 82 -6.14 3.50 -12.25
N LEU A 83 -6.06 2.95 -13.47
CA LEU A 83 -5.46 3.66 -14.61
C LEU A 83 -6.28 4.89 -15.01
N ASP A 84 -7.61 4.74 -15.01
CA ASP A 84 -8.53 5.82 -15.37
C ASP A 84 -8.50 6.94 -14.32
N PHE A 85 -8.47 6.60 -13.03
CA PHE A 85 -8.40 7.59 -11.96
C PHE A 85 -7.06 8.34 -11.95
N ILE A 86 -5.93 7.66 -12.16
CA ILE A 86 -4.62 8.31 -12.32
C ILE A 86 -4.64 9.25 -13.53
N SER A 87 -5.16 8.79 -14.68
CA SER A 87 -5.28 9.62 -15.89
C SER A 87 -6.18 10.83 -15.66
N PHE A 88 -7.31 10.64 -14.97
CA PHE A 88 -8.21 11.71 -14.57
C PHE A 88 -7.49 12.78 -13.73
N CYS A 89 -6.78 12.37 -12.68
CA CYS A 89 -6.01 13.29 -11.82
C CYS A 89 -4.93 14.05 -12.61
N ARG A 90 -4.16 13.34 -13.44
CA ARG A 90 -3.08 13.96 -14.24
C ARG A 90 -3.61 14.97 -15.24
N LYS A 91 -4.72 14.68 -15.93
CA LYS A 91 -5.37 15.61 -16.89
C LYS A 91 -5.82 16.92 -16.23
N ARG A 92 -6.06 16.90 -14.92
CA ARG A 92 -6.45 18.05 -14.11
C ARG A 92 -5.28 18.73 -13.39
N GLY A 93 -4.05 18.30 -13.67
CA GLY A 93 -2.87 18.89 -13.02
C GLY A 93 -2.76 18.58 -11.52
N LEU A 94 -3.55 17.61 -11.01
CA LEU A 94 -3.45 17.19 -9.61
C LEU A 94 -2.13 16.45 -9.40
N LYS A 95 -1.47 16.75 -8.29
CA LYS A 95 -0.24 16.08 -7.88
C LYS A 95 -0.56 14.70 -7.27
N LEU A 96 0.25 13.71 -7.62
CA LEU A 96 0.07 12.33 -7.19
C LEU A 96 1.25 11.86 -6.36
N ALA A 97 0.98 11.13 -5.27
CA ALA A 97 2.01 10.46 -4.49
C ALA A 97 1.63 9.01 -4.19
N VAL A 98 2.64 8.13 -4.16
CA VAL A 98 2.52 6.81 -3.54
C VAL A 98 3.06 6.91 -2.12
N ALA A 99 2.25 6.48 -1.13
CA ALA A 99 2.62 6.39 0.27
C ALA A 99 2.29 4.96 0.76
N THR A 100 3.30 4.10 0.89
CA THR A 100 3.14 2.68 1.20
C THR A 100 3.96 2.25 2.41
N SER A 101 3.41 1.32 3.20
CA SER A 101 4.16 0.65 4.27
C SER A 101 5.17 -0.37 3.75
N ALA A 102 5.06 -0.76 2.48
CA ALA A 102 6.00 -1.65 1.82
C ALA A 102 7.39 -1.00 1.69
N ASP A 103 8.43 -1.83 1.68
CA ASP A 103 9.78 -1.37 1.40
C ASP A 103 9.90 -0.92 -0.08
N LYS A 104 10.93 -0.13 -0.34
CA LYS A 104 11.19 0.43 -1.69
C LYS A 104 11.21 -0.65 -2.77
N VAL A 105 11.85 -1.78 -2.51
CA VAL A 105 11.99 -2.89 -3.48
C VAL A 105 10.61 -3.41 -3.91
N LYS A 106 9.74 -3.72 -2.96
CA LYS A 106 8.37 -4.19 -3.26
C LYS A 106 7.56 -3.11 -3.99
N MET A 107 7.69 -1.86 -3.56
CA MET A 107 7.01 -0.74 -4.22
C MET A 107 7.42 -0.64 -5.70
N GLU A 108 8.71 -0.70 -6.01
CA GLU A 108 9.22 -0.60 -7.38
C GLU A 108 8.81 -1.81 -8.23
N ILE A 109 8.83 -3.02 -7.67
CA ILE A 109 8.35 -4.23 -8.34
C ILE A 109 6.87 -4.07 -8.69
N ASN A 110 6.02 -3.71 -7.74
CA ASN A 110 4.58 -3.58 -7.94
C ASN A 110 4.27 -2.55 -9.03
N LEU A 111 4.83 -1.35 -8.92
CA LEU A 111 4.59 -0.28 -9.88
C LEU A 111 5.05 -0.65 -11.29
N ARG A 112 6.19 -1.34 -11.42
CA ARG A 112 6.70 -1.82 -12.71
C ARG A 112 5.74 -2.87 -13.31
N GLU A 113 5.34 -3.87 -12.53
CA GLU A 113 4.51 -4.98 -13.03
C GLU A 113 3.12 -4.53 -13.47
N ILE A 114 2.55 -3.51 -12.82
CA ILE A 114 1.25 -2.95 -13.22
C ILE A 114 1.36 -1.87 -14.32
N GLY A 115 2.56 -1.62 -14.86
CA GLY A 115 2.77 -0.67 -15.95
C GLY A 115 2.65 0.80 -15.54
N ILE A 116 2.76 1.12 -14.24
CA ILE A 116 2.69 2.49 -13.71
C ILE A 116 4.04 2.82 -13.07
N PRO A 117 5.05 3.28 -13.83
CA PRO A 117 6.38 3.54 -13.27
C PRO A 117 6.32 4.64 -12.20
N ALA A 118 7.27 4.59 -11.25
CA ALA A 118 7.34 5.55 -10.14
C ALA A 118 7.38 7.01 -10.63
N SER A 119 7.91 7.26 -11.84
CA SER A 119 7.91 8.58 -12.49
C SER A 119 6.52 9.11 -12.85
N THR A 120 5.48 8.28 -12.78
CA THR A 120 4.08 8.71 -12.91
C THR A 120 3.65 9.55 -11.71
N PHE A 121 4.30 9.42 -10.58
CA PHE A 121 3.98 10.11 -9.34
C PHE A 121 4.96 11.26 -9.10
N ASP A 122 4.46 12.37 -8.56
CA ASP A 122 5.28 13.54 -8.18
C ASP A 122 6.08 13.28 -6.90
N ALA A 123 5.66 12.30 -6.09
CA ALA A 123 6.40 11.84 -4.92
C ALA A 123 6.14 10.36 -4.64
N THR A 124 7.12 9.69 -4.04
CA THR A 124 6.98 8.35 -3.46
C THR A 124 7.52 8.35 -2.03
N ILE A 125 6.81 7.68 -1.13
CA ILE A 125 7.21 7.40 0.26
C ILE A 125 7.03 5.90 0.47
N ASN A 126 8.09 5.23 0.87
CA ASN A 126 8.06 3.81 1.21
C ASN A 126 8.25 3.59 2.71
N GLY A 127 8.04 2.36 3.16
CA GLY A 127 8.07 2.00 4.57
C GLY A 127 9.40 2.26 5.28
N LEU A 128 10.52 2.33 4.56
CA LEU A 128 11.84 2.60 5.14
C LEU A 128 12.08 4.10 5.41
N GLU A 129 11.26 4.97 4.84
CA GLU A 129 11.38 6.43 4.99
C GLU A 129 10.65 6.97 6.22
N VAL A 130 9.92 6.13 6.97
CA VAL A 130 9.15 6.52 8.16
C VAL A 130 9.59 5.76 9.39
N VAL A 131 9.63 6.44 10.52
CA VAL A 131 9.93 5.85 11.83
C VAL A 131 8.64 5.26 12.41
N ASN A 132 7.58 6.05 12.43
CA ASN A 132 6.29 5.65 12.98
C ASN A 132 5.40 5.10 11.87
N LYS A 133 4.93 3.86 12.06
CA LYS A 133 4.05 3.18 11.09
C LYS A 133 2.59 3.59 11.30
N LYS A 134 1.76 3.44 10.26
CA LYS A 134 0.30 3.59 10.38
C LYS A 134 -0.21 2.83 11.61
N PRO A 135 -1.06 3.42 12.46
CA PRO A 135 -1.92 4.59 12.23
C PRO A 135 -1.26 5.96 12.51
N ASP A 136 0.05 6.06 12.75
CA ASP A 136 0.73 7.34 12.86
C ASP A 136 0.68 8.09 11.51
N PRO A 137 0.43 9.42 11.51
CA PRO A 137 0.28 10.22 10.30
C PRO A 137 1.57 10.47 9.52
N GLU A 138 2.74 10.09 10.04
CA GLU A 138 4.07 10.47 9.51
C GLU A 138 4.18 10.27 7.99
N ILE A 139 3.70 9.13 7.48
CA ILE A 139 3.83 8.80 6.06
C ILE A 139 3.07 9.78 5.16
N PHE A 140 1.86 10.20 5.55
CA PHE A 140 1.05 11.14 4.77
C PHE A 140 1.50 12.58 4.94
N LEU A 141 2.00 12.96 6.11
CA LEU A 141 2.65 14.26 6.33
C LEU A 141 3.90 14.40 5.46
N LYS A 142 4.73 13.36 5.36
CA LYS A 142 5.89 13.34 4.45
C LYS A 142 5.48 13.40 2.98
N ALA A 143 4.43 12.69 2.59
CA ALA A 143 3.90 12.72 1.23
C ALA A 143 3.40 14.14 0.86
N ALA A 144 2.57 14.75 1.71
CA ALA A 144 2.09 16.12 1.50
C ALA A 144 3.25 17.12 1.41
N SER A 145 4.24 17.00 2.30
CA SER A 145 5.44 17.84 2.28
C SER A 145 6.23 17.71 0.97
N LYS A 146 6.46 16.47 0.48
CA LYS A 146 7.15 16.25 -0.81
C LYS A 146 6.36 16.81 -2.00
N LEU A 147 5.03 16.80 -1.93
CA LEU A 147 4.17 17.45 -2.93
C LEU A 147 4.16 18.99 -2.82
N GLY A 148 4.67 19.56 -1.73
CA GLY A 148 4.59 20.99 -1.44
C GLY A 148 3.15 21.43 -1.14
N LEU A 149 2.33 20.56 -0.54
CA LEU A 149 0.93 20.80 -0.23
C LEU A 149 0.70 20.73 1.29
N LYS A 150 -0.38 21.40 1.75
CA LYS A 150 -0.89 21.19 3.10
C LYS A 150 -1.70 19.89 3.15
N PRO A 151 -1.67 19.15 4.26
CA PRO A 151 -2.43 17.88 4.38
C PRO A 151 -3.94 18.05 4.12
N GLU A 152 -4.52 19.19 4.52
CA GLU A 152 -5.94 19.49 4.34
C GLU A 152 -6.33 19.65 2.85
N ALA A 153 -5.35 19.88 1.97
CA ALA A 153 -5.54 19.94 0.52
C ALA A 153 -5.24 18.57 -0.15
N CYS A 154 -5.05 17.50 0.63
CA CYS A 154 -4.73 16.18 0.13
C CYS A 154 -5.88 15.20 0.35
N LEU A 155 -6.08 14.32 -0.63
CA LEU A 155 -6.93 13.14 -0.53
C LEU A 155 -6.04 11.91 -0.33
N VAL A 156 -6.27 11.15 0.73
CA VAL A 156 -5.70 9.82 0.95
C VAL A 156 -6.67 8.79 0.39
N VAL A 157 -6.20 7.89 -0.46
CA VAL A 157 -6.93 6.71 -0.92
C VAL A 157 -6.34 5.49 -0.24
N GLU A 158 -7.15 4.75 0.49
CA GLU A 158 -6.72 3.66 1.39
C GLU A 158 -7.76 2.55 1.49
N ASP A 159 -7.27 1.34 1.72
CA ASP A 159 -8.09 0.14 1.89
C ASP A 159 -8.08 -0.38 3.33
N ALA A 160 -7.15 0.12 4.18
CA ALA A 160 -6.92 -0.38 5.54
C ALA A 160 -7.35 0.60 6.63
N VAL A 161 -7.89 0.08 7.72
CA VAL A 161 -8.33 0.87 8.89
C VAL A 161 -7.23 1.76 9.43
N ASN A 162 -6.01 1.21 9.60
CA ASN A 162 -4.87 1.98 10.11
C ASN A 162 -4.41 3.06 9.12
N GLY A 163 -4.59 2.83 7.80
CA GLY A 163 -4.29 3.83 6.79
C GLY A 163 -5.29 4.98 6.81
N ILE A 164 -6.60 4.70 6.91
CA ILE A 164 -7.63 5.73 7.09
C ILE A 164 -7.35 6.57 8.34
N ARG A 165 -7.07 5.92 9.48
CA ARG A 165 -6.72 6.63 10.73
C ARG A 165 -5.49 7.53 10.58
N ALA A 166 -4.45 7.04 9.92
CA ALA A 166 -3.25 7.82 9.65
C ALA A 166 -3.55 9.04 8.76
N GLY A 167 -4.38 8.87 7.70
CA GLY A 167 -4.83 9.96 6.84
C GLY A 167 -5.64 11.02 7.59
N LYS A 168 -6.59 10.58 8.42
CA LYS A 168 -7.39 11.48 9.27
C LYS A 168 -6.51 12.19 10.30
N ALA A 169 -5.57 11.50 10.94
CA ALA A 169 -4.64 12.09 11.90
C ALA A 169 -3.68 13.10 11.24
N ALA A 170 -3.36 12.92 9.96
CA ALA A 170 -2.60 13.89 9.18
C ALA A 170 -3.41 15.15 8.82
N GLY A 171 -4.75 15.13 8.97
CA GLY A 171 -5.65 16.20 8.55
C GLY A 171 -6.13 16.09 7.09
N CYS A 172 -5.85 14.95 6.43
CA CYS A 172 -6.30 14.71 5.07
C CYS A 172 -7.77 14.29 5.01
N LYS A 173 -8.39 14.50 3.84
CA LYS A 173 -9.60 13.77 3.47
C LYS A 173 -9.25 12.34 3.09
N CYS A 174 -10.17 11.39 3.29
CA CYS A 174 -9.92 9.98 3.04
C CYS A 174 -11.03 9.35 2.20
N LEU A 175 -10.65 8.65 1.13
CA LEU A 175 -11.47 7.71 0.38
C LEU A 175 -11.08 6.29 0.79
N GLY A 176 -12.00 5.55 1.40
CA GLY A 176 -11.82 4.14 1.75
C GLY A 176 -12.22 3.23 0.58
N LEU A 177 -11.38 2.27 0.24
CA LEU A 177 -11.70 1.21 -0.74
C LEU A 177 -11.98 -0.10 -0.01
N THR A 178 -13.09 -0.78 -0.35
CA THR A 178 -13.47 -2.04 0.32
C THR A 178 -12.78 -3.27 -0.26
N THR A 179 -11.60 -3.09 -0.85
CA THR A 179 -10.78 -4.15 -1.44
C THR A 179 -10.20 -5.12 -0.42
N SER A 180 -9.88 -4.64 0.80
CA SER A 180 -9.29 -5.46 1.88
C SER A 180 -10.20 -5.57 3.11
N PHE A 181 -10.97 -4.53 3.42
CA PHE A 181 -11.84 -4.47 4.60
C PHE A 181 -13.24 -4.01 4.22
N SER A 182 -14.24 -4.47 4.99
CA SER A 182 -15.62 -4.05 4.79
C SER A 182 -15.84 -2.56 5.08
N ALA A 183 -16.84 -1.95 4.45
CA ALA A 183 -17.21 -0.55 4.67
C ALA A 183 -17.44 -0.22 6.15
N ALA A 184 -18.00 -1.17 6.93
CA ALA A 184 -18.24 -0.98 8.36
C ALA A 184 -16.95 -0.73 9.16
N LEU A 185 -15.83 -1.30 8.72
CA LEU A 185 -14.51 -1.11 9.34
C LEU A 185 -13.85 0.20 8.89
N LEU A 186 -14.15 0.67 7.69
CA LEU A 186 -13.59 1.89 7.10
C LEU A 186 -14.41 3.16 7.39
N LYS A 187 -15.37 3.10 8.30
CA LYS A 187 -16.36 4.16 8.61
C LYS A 187 -15.76 5.53 9.00
N GLU A 188 -14.49 5.60 9.34
CA GLU A 188 -13.77 6.86 9.61
C GLU A 188 -13.36 7.61 8.34
N ALA A 189 -13.46 6.98 7.15
CA ALA A 189 -13.23 7.64 5.87
C ALA A 189 -14.34 8.66 5.56
N ASP A 190 -14.01 9.70 4.80
CA ASP A 190 -14.98 10.71 4.35
C ASP A 190 -15.89 10.15 3.25
N TRP A 191 -15.36 9.26 2.40
CA TRP A 191 -16.08 8.52 1.37
C TRP A 191 -15.64 7.05 1.37
N ILE A 192 -16.53 6.16 0.96
CA ILE A 192 -16.24 4.72 0.84
C ILE A 192 -16.79 4.23 -0.50
N THR A 193 -16.00 3.43 -1.21
CA THR A 193 -16.40 2.77 -2.46
C THR A 193 -15.76 1.39 -2.57
N GLU A 194 -16.18 0.59 -3.55
CA GLU A 194 -15.60 -0.74 -3.76
C GLU A 194 -14.17 -0.64 -4.29
N ASP A 195 -13.97 0.17 -5.33
CA ASP A 195 -12.69 0.39 -6.00
C ASP A 195 -12.67 1.77 -6.70
N LEU A 196 -11.64 2.07 -7.46
CA LEU A 196 -11.49 3.35 -8.15
C LEU A 196 -12.31 3.47 -9.45
N SER A 197 -13.01 2.43 -9.89
CA SER A 197 -13.98 2.51 -11.00
C SER A 197 -15.30 3.14 -10.57
N GLN A 198 -15.56 3.20 -9.25
CA GLN A 198 -16.83 3.64 -8.66
C GLN A 198 -16.64 4.82 -7.70
N VAL A 199 -15.68 5.72 -7.99
CA VAL A 199 -15.44 6.91 -7.15
C VAL A 199 -16.71 7.75 -7.06
N PRO A 200 -17.17 8.15 -5.85
CA PRO A 200 -18.39 8.94 -5.67
C PRO A 200 -18.38 10.22 -6.51
N GLU A 201 -19.50 10.51 -7.17
CA GLU A 201 -19.64 11.68 -8.06
C GLU A 201 -19.38 13.00 -7.32
N GLU A 202 -19.82 13.11 -6.07
CA GLU A 202 -19.51 14.25 -5.20
C GLU A 202 -18.00 14.50 -5.10
N LEU A 203 -17.20 13.44 -4.88
CA LEU A 203 -15.75 13.54 -4.80
C LEU A 203 -15.14 13.94 -6.16
N ILE A 204 -15.65 13.39 -7.26
CA ILE A 204 -15.22 13.78 -8.62
C ILE A 204 -15.44 15.27 -8.84
N GLN A 205 -16.62 15.81 -8.49
CA GLN A 205 -16.95 17.24 -8.62
C GLN A 205 -16.00 18.11 -7.78
N ILE A 206 -15.67 17.67 -6.55
CA ILE A 206 -14.68 18.37 -5.71
C ILE A 206 -13.32 18.40 -6.40
N LEU A 207 -12.82 17.26 -6.90
CA LEU A 207 -11.53 17.19 -7.59
C LEU A 207 -11.51 18.00 -8.90
N GLU A 208 -12.64 18.14 -9.57
CA GLU A 208 -12.79 19.00 -10.76
C GLU A 208 -12.74 20.49 -10.44
N SER A 209 -13.17 20.89 -9.26
CA SER A 209 -13.20 22.28 -8.83
C SER A 209 -11.84 22.83 -8.36
N LEU A 210 -10.81 21.98 -8.24
CA LEU A 210 -9.48 22.33 -7.72
C LEU A 210 -8.54 22.94 -8.77
N ASN A 211 -9.03 23.37 -9.94
CA ASN A 211 -8.27 24.03 -11.02
C ASN A 211 -8.21 25.54 -10.87
#